data_7d43c5ac518d69540ce0d80520e53d4c
#
_entry.id   7d43c5ac518d69540ce0d80520e53d4c
#
_cell.length_a   1.000
_cell.length_b   1.000
_cell.length_c   1.000
_cell.angle_alpha   90.00
_cell.angle_beta   90.00
_cell.angle_gamma   90.00
#
_symmetry.space_group_name_H-M   'P 1'
#
loop_
_entity.id
_entity.type
_entity.pdbx_description
1 polymer ?
#
loop_
_entity_poly.entity_id
_entity_poly.type
_entity_poly.pdbx_seq_one_letter_code
_entity_poly.pdbx_strand_id
1 'polypeptide(L)'
;MNIYVFDPLGILTGPFELSAFPEVPGFGQYLPGNSVQLEKPLSQPEAGHVWALVDGEPQQLADCRGVVFRTEVPGVAEEYSKLGDLPEGLTAKPWPGQFYVWAGGDWVLDALAETAGLAKLARLKRDSLMNQATTAMAPLQDAVDLGVETPEKVALLRLWKRYRIDLSDIEQQAGFPVSIDWPTPPSA
;
A
#
# COMPACT_ATOMS: atom_id res chain seq x y z
N MET A 1 28.32 20.09 -31.65
CA MET A 1 26.88 20.21 -31.93
C MET A 1 26.21 19.10 -31.15
N ASN A 2 25.25 19.44 -30.30
CA ASN A 2 24.64 18.46 -29.40
C ASN A 2 23.25 18.11 -29.93
N ILE A 3 23.07 16.87 -30.38
CA ILE A 3 21.80 16.41 -30.95
C ILE A 3 21.06 15.58 -29.92
N TYR A 4 19.79 15.91 -29.69
CA TYR A 4 18.90 15.19 -28.81
C TYR A 4 17.73 14.67 -29.61
N VAL A 5 17.25 13.46 -29.29
CA VAL A 5 16.04 12.87 -29.85
C VAL A 5 14.97 12.90 -28.77
N PHE A 6 13.75 13.24 -29.13
CA PHE A 6 12.65 13.26 -28.17
C PHE A 6 11.57 12.22 -28.51
N ASP A 7 11.00 11.68 -27.46
CA ASP A 7 9.89 10.72 -27.53
C ASP A 7 8.51 11.44 -27.70
N PRO A 8 7.40 10.70 -27.80
CA PRO A 8 6.07 11.30 -27.90
C PRO A 8 5.65 12.18 -26.70
N LEU A 9 6.31 12.04 -25.56
CA LEU A 9 6.11 12.90 -24.38
C LEU A 9 7.05 14.12 -24.39
N GLY A 10 7.92 14.22 -25.40
CA GLY A 10 8.92 15.28 -25.51
C GLY A 10 10.22 15.01 -24.74
N ILE A 11 10.40 13.84 -24.10
CA ILE A 11 11.59 13.54 -23.29
C ILE A 11 12.82 13.49 -24.18
N LEU A 12 13.82 14.28 -23.82
CA LEU A 12 15.09 14.42 -24.53
C LEU A 12 16.07 13.34 -24.12
N THR A 13 16.58 12.62 -25.12
CA THR A 13 17.65 11.62 -24.96
C THR A 13 18.86 12.05 -25.78
N GLY A 14 20.05 12.01 -25.21
CA GLY A 14 21.29 12.46 -25.86
C GLY A 14 22.28 13.00 -24.81
N PRO A 15 23.32 13.74 -25.23
CA PRO A 15 23.59 14.16 -26.63
C PRO A 15 24.10 13.01 -27.50
N PHE A 16 23.71 12.98 -28.75
CA PHE A 16 24.26 12.11 -29.77
C PHE A 16 25.23 12.90 -30.68
N GLU A 17 26.25 12.21 -31.16
CA GLU A 17 27.12 12.76 -32.20
C GLU A 17 26.46 12.62 -33.57
N LEU A 18 26.78 13.55 -34.48
CA LEU A 18 26.22 13.54 -35.85
C LEU A 18 26.50 12.22 -36.58
N SER A 19 27.69 11.63 -36.36
CA SER A 19 28.11 10.35 -36.92
C SER A 19 27.24 9.15 -36.47
N ALA A 20 26.45 9.28 -35.42
CA ALA A 20 25.51 8.24 -34.96
C ALA A 20 24.27 8.10 -35.87
N PHE A 21 24.04 9.05 -36.78
CA PHE A 21 22.86 9.06 -37.65
C PHE A 21 23.23 8.55 -39.07
N PRO A 22 22.29 7.92 -39.79
CA PRO A 22 22.52 7.43 -41.14
C PRO A 22 22.96 8.54 -42.11
N GLU A 23 23.93 8.24 -42.96
CA GLU A 23 24.35 9.14 -44.05
C GLU A 23 23.55 8.85 -45.32
N VAL A 24 23.00 9.89 -45.90
CA VAL A 24 22.32 9.80 -47.20
C VAL A 24 23.25 10.33 -48.26
N PRO A 25 23.62 9.53 -49.30
CA PRO A 25 24.52 9.97 -50.35
C PRO A 25 24.06 11.27 -51.03
N GLY A 26 24.92 12.30 -51.02
CA GLY A 26 24.65 13.59 -51.58
C GLY A 26 23.87 14.60 -50.70
N PHE A 27 23.41 14.14 -49.52
CA PHE A 27 22.63 14.97 -48.57
C PHE A 27 23.24 15.06 -47.18
N GLY A 28 24.23 14.19 -46.86
CA GLY A 28 24.86 14.10 -45.53
C GLY A 28 24.04 13.27 -44.52
N GLN A 29 24.28 13.44 -43.22
CA GLN A 29 23.54 12.72 -42.18
C GLN A 29 22.06 13.14 -42.13
N TYR A 30 21.22 12.12 -42.05
CA TYR A 30 19.78 12.32 -41.90
C TYR A 30 19.41 12.35 -40.44
N LEU A 31 18.91 13.47 -39.98
CA LEU A 31 18.39 13.63 -38.62
C LEU A 31 16.91 13.25 -38.56
N PRO A 32 16.47 12.48 -37.56
CA PRO A 32 15.05 12.17 -37.33
C PRO A 32 14.22 13.45 -37.15
N GLY A 33 12.99 13.45 -37.62
CA GLY A 33 12.07 14.58 -37.46
C GLY A 33 11.75 14.93 -36.00
N ASN A 34 12.00 13.99 -35.09
CA ASN A 34 11.88 14.18 -33.65
C ASN A 34 13.25 14.43 -33.00
N SER A 35 14.13 15.19 -33.62
CA SER A 35 15.43 15.61 -33.08
C SER A 35 15.51 17.12 -32.93
N VAL A 36 16.28 17.58 -31.98
CA VAL A 36 16.60 18.99 -31.73
C VAL A 36 18.11 19.16 -31.56
N GLN A 37 18.64 20.25 -32.08
CA GLN A 37 20.04 20.62 -31.91
C GLN A 37 20.15 21.72 -30.89
N LEU A 38 21.00 21.50 -29.87
CA LEU A 38 21.26 22.50 -28.85
C LEU A 38 22.69 23.03 -28.94
N GLU A 39 22.87 24.30 -28.68
CA GLU A 39 24.20 24.94 -28.70
C GLU A 39 25.09 24.38 -27.57
N LYS A 40 24.49 24.15 -26.40
CA LYS A 40 25.16 23.61 -25.21
C LYS A 40 24.59 22.25 -24.83
N PRO A 41 25.41 21.32 -24.32
CA PRO A 41 24.88 20.09 -23.77
C PRO A 41 24.04 20.37 -22.53
N LEU A 42 22.95 19.61 -22.39
CA LEU A 42 22.14 19.62 -21.17
C LEU A 42 22.92 19.02 -20.01
N SER A 43 22.80 19.62 -18.84
CA SER A 43 23.33 19.06 -17.60
C SER A 43 22.54 17.79 -17.20
N GLN A 44 23.06 17.03 -16.25
CA GLN A 44 22.26 15.99 -15.63
C GLN A 44 20.99 16.60 -15.01
N PRO A 45 19.80 16.04 -15.28
CA PRO A 45 18.58 16.57 -14.68
C PRO A 45 18.60 16.43 -13.16
N GLU A 46 17.86 17.25 -12.47
CA GLU A 46 17.64 17.13 -11.04
C GLU A 46 16.98 15.78 -10.68
N ALA A 47 17.17 15.34 -9.43
CA ALA A 47 16.56 14.09 -8.98
C ALA A 47 15.03 14.14 -9.16
N GLY A 48 14.46 13.10 -9.78
CA GLY A 48 13.03 13.03 -10.07
C GLY A 48 12.56 13.92 -11.23
N HIS A 49 13.50 14.47 -12.05
CA HIS A 49 13.18 15.28 -13.22
C HIS A 49 13.76 14.65 -14.48
N VAL A 50 13.19 15.02 -15.61
CA VAL A 50 13.68 14.71 -16.95
C VAL A 50 13.77 15.98 -17.77
N TRP A 51 14.69 16.03 -18.75
CA TRP A 51 14.65 17.05 -19.77
C TRP A 51 13.58 16.73 -20.79
N ALA A 52 12.70 17.68 -21.05
CA ALA A 52 11.67 17.58 -22.08
C ALA A 52 11.64 18.85 -22.95
N LEU A 53 11.23 18.68 -24.20
CA LEU A 53 11.05 19.79 -25.14
C LEU A 53 9.63 20.36 -24.94
N VAL A 54 9.54 21.58 -24.42
CA VAL A 54 8.28 22.30 -24.18
C VAL A 54 8.30 23.56 -25.02
N ASP A 55 7.34 23.72 -25.93
CA ASP A 55 7.25 24.86 -26.86
C ASP A 55 8.55 25.12 -27.64
N GLY A 56 9.29 24.07 -27.97
CA GLY A 56 10.57 24.13 -28.69
C GLY A 56 11.80 24.38 -27.84
N GLU A 57 11.68 24.55 -26.53
CA GLU A 57 12.76 24.81 -25.61
C GLU A 57 12.94 23.66 -24.62
N PRO A 58 14.19 23.28 -24.26
CA PRO A 58 14.43 22.25 -23.26
C PRO A 58 14.13 22.77 -21.85
N GLN A 59 13.25 22.05 -21.14
CA GLN A 59 12.89 22.33 -19.76
C GLN A 59 13.02 21.08 -18.90
N GLN A 60 13.36 21.22 -17.64
CA GLN A 60 13.29 20.12 -16.67
C GLN A 60 11.85 20.03 -16.15
N LEU A 61 11.24 18.87 -16.33
CA LEU A 61 9.92 18.57 -15.81
C LEU A 61 10.02 17.45 -14.77
N ALA A 62 9.21 17.53 -13.75
CA ALA A 62 9.08 16.45 -12.77
C ALA A 62 8.63 15.17 -13.47
N ASP A 63 9.26 14.04 -13.17
CA ASP A 63 8.87 12.72 -13.66
C ASP A 63 8.19 11.95 -12.52
N CYS A 64 6.90 12.16 -12.42
CA CYS A 64 6.04 11.48 -11.45
C CYS A 64 5.27 10.30 -12.06
N ARG A 65 5.69 9.81 -13.24
CA ARG A 65 5.03 8.70 -13.94
C ARG A 65 5.16 7.40 -13.15
N GLY A 66 4.13 6.58 -13.22
CA GLY A 66 4.02 5.33 -12.50
C GLY A 66 2.85 5.33 -11.54
N VAL A 67 2.95 4.52 -10.51
CA VAL A 67 1.89 4.39 -9.51
C VAL A 67 1.86 5.60 -8.59
N VAL A 68 0.71 6.27 -8.55
CA VAL A 68 0.42 7.36 -7.63
C VAL A 68 -0.80 7.02 -6.76
N PHE A 69 -0.93 7.72 -5.64
CA PHE A 69 -1.99 7.46 -4.67
C PHE A 69 -2.87 8.68 -4.50
N ARG A 70 -4.18 8.45 -4.35
CA ARG A 70 -5.15 9.50 -4.04
C ARG A 70 -5.04 9.92 -2.58
N THR A 71 -4.87 11.21 -2.33
CA THR A 71 -4.74 11.75 -0.98
C THR A 71 -6.07 11.83 -0.24
N GLU A 72 -7.18 12.01 -0.97
CA GLU A 72 -8.53 12.10 -0.41
C GLU A 72 -9.16 10.72 -0.13
N VAL A 73 -8.69 9.68 -0.83
CA VAL A 73 -9.19 8.31 -0.69
C VAL A 73 -8.01 7.38 -0.44
N PRO A 74 -7.55 7.25 0.83
CA PRO A 74 -6.39 6.45 1.17
C PRO A 74 -6.48 5.01 0.66
N GLY A 75 -5.36 4.50 0.15
CA GLY A 75 -5.27 3.14 -0.40
C GLY A 75 -5.69 2.99 -1.86
N VAL A 76 -6.23 4.03 -2.50
CA VAL A 76 -6.55 4.01 -3.93
C VAL A 76 -5.32 4.46 -4.72
N ALA A 77 -4.80 3.54 -5.53
CA ALA A 77 -3.68 3.81 -6.44
C ALA A 77 -4.20 3.92 -7.89
N GLU A 78 -3.50 4.71 -8.69
CA GLU A 78 -3.75 4.81 -10.13
C GLU A 78 -2.43 4.97 -10.90
N GLU A 79 -2.44 4.65 -12.19
CA GLU A 79 -1.29 4.82 -13.07
C GLU A 79 -1.28 6.26 -13.62
N TYR A 80 -0.18 6.97 -13.41
CA TYR A 80 0.02 8.33 -13.90
C TYR A 80 1.07 8.34 -15.02
N SER A 81 0.76 8.92 -16.16
CA SER A 81 1.59 8.84 -17.37
C SER A 81 2.08 10.19 -17.90
N LYS A 82 1.75 11.30 -17.24
CA LYS A 82 2.13 12.65 -17.70
C LYS A 82 3.43 13.12 -17.05
N LEU A 83 4.12 14.04 -17.71
CA LEU A 83 5.25 14.79 -17.14
C LEU A 83 4.74 16.05 -16.43
N GLY A 84 5.57 16.58 -15.54
CA GLY A 84 5.27 17.75 -14.73
C GLY A 84 4.74 17.40 -13.35
N ASP A 85 4.35 18.43 -12.60
CA ASP A 85 3.86 18.26 -11.24
C ASP A 85 2.58 17.44 -11.20
N LEU A 86 2.43 16.67 -10.13
CA LEU A 86 1.20 15.93 -9.89
C LEU A 86 0.03 16.89 -9.66
N PRO A 87 -1.15 16.58 -10.21
CA PRO A 87 -2.38 17.30 -9.89
C PRO A 87 -2.67 17.24 -8.38
N GLU A 88 -3.39 18.25 -7.90
CA GLU A 88 -3.94 18.23 -6.54
C GLU A 88 -4.75 16.93 -6.30
N GLY A 89 -4.61 16.38 -5.11
CA GLY A 89 -5.26 15.11 -4.76
C GLY A 89 -4.45 13.85 -5.10
N LEU A 90 -3.26 13.98 -5.72
CA LEU A 90 -2.37 12.86 -6.02
C LEU A 90 -1.01 13.01 -5.33
N THR A 91 -0.39 11.89 -4.99
CA THR A 91 0.97 11.82 -4.46
C THR A 91 1.71 10.59 -4.97
N ALA A 92 3.01 10.74 -5.25
CA ALA A 92 3.91 9.62 -5.54
C ALA A 92 4.37 8.88 -4.27
N LYS A 93 4.08 9.41 -3.07
CA LYS A 93 4.41 8.75 -1.81
C LYS A 93 3.53 7.51 -1.62
N PRO A 94 4.12 6.31 -1.46
CA PRO A 94 3.35 5.09 -1.27
C PRO A 94 2.47 5.18 -0.02
N TRP A 95 1.23 4.71 -0.13
CA TRP A 95 0.35 4.59 1.03
C TRP A 95 0.87 3.50 1.98
N PRO A 96 1.16 3.83 3.26
CA PRO A 96 1.79 2.89 4.18
C PRO A 96 0.84 1.78 4.67
N GLY A 97 -0.47 1.96 4.52
CA GLY A 97 -1.45 0.97 4.95
C GLY A 97 -2.67 1.55 5.64
N GLN A 98 -3.51 0.65 6.13
CA GLN A 98 -4.74 0.98 6.83
C GLN A 98 -4.47 1.97 7.98
N PHE A 99 -5.41 2.90 8.22
CA PHE A 99 -5.36 3.96 9.23
C PHE A 99 -4.41 5.13 8.95
N TYR A 100 -3.71 5.16 7.80
CA TYR A 100 -2.97 6.33 7.38
C TYR A 100 -3.87 7.24 6.54
N VAL A 101 -3.86 8.53 6.89
CA VAL A 101 -4.57 9.62 6.21
C VAL A 101 -3.57 10.65 5.71
N TRP A 102 -3.92 11.35 4.62
CA TRP A 102 -3.06 12.41 4.08
C TRP A 102 -3.25 13.70 4.86
N ALA A 103 -2.18 14.22 5.44
CA ALA A 103 -2.19 15.48 6.15
C ALA A 103 -0.81 16.16 6.09
N GLY A 104 -0.79 17.47 5.88
CA GLY A 104 0.46 18.25 5.90
C GLY A 104 1.48 17.85 4.82
N GLY A 105 1.05 17.25 3.70
CA GLY A 105 1.95 16.80 2.63
C GLY A 105 2.59 15.42 2.85
N ASP A 106 2.05 14.63 3.81
CA ASP A 106 2.50 13.27 4.07
C ASP A 106 1.39 12.35 4.60
N TRP A 107 1.65 11.03 4.60
CA TRP A 107 0.78 10.05 5.23
C TRP A 107 1.00 10.04 6.74
N VAL A 108 -0.05 10.33 7.50
CA VAL A 108 -0.02 10.39 8.97
C VAL A 108 -0.92 9.30 9.53
N LEU A 109 -0.43 8.55 10.52
CA LEU A 109 -1.22 7.53 11.20
C LEU A 109 -2.35 8.19 12.01
N ASP A 110 -3.59 7.80 11.75
CA ASP A 110 -4.74 8.08 12.62
C ASP A 110 -4.78 7.06 13.77
N ALA A 111 -4.13 7.39 14.87
CA ALA A 111 -4.03 6.51 16.03
C ALA A 111 -5.39 6.20 16.68
N LEU A 112 -6.38 7.10 16.55
CA LEU A 112 -7.73 6.84 17.05
C LEU A 112 -8.45 5.84 16.17
N ALA A 113 -8.38 5.99 14.86
CA ALA A 113 -8.95 5.05 13.90
C ALA A 113 -8.26 3.68 13.99
N GLU A 114 -6.93 3.64 14.17
CA GLU A 114 -6.17 2.40 14.40
C GLU A 114 -6.66 1.68 15.65
N THR A 115 -6.70 2.36 16.79
CA THR A 115 -7.16 1.78 18.05
C THR A 115 -8.60 1.25 17.94
N ALA A 116 -9.50 2.01 17.34
CA ALA A 116 -10.89 1.61 17.13
C ALA A 116 -10.99 0.40 16.18
N GLY A 117 -10.20 0.37 15.11
CA GLY A 117 -10.16 -0.71 14.15
C GLY A 117 -9.62 -2.01 14.75
N LEU A 118 -8.53 -1.94 15.51
CA LEU A 118 -7.97 -3.09 16.22
C LEU A 118 -8.94 -3.65 17.27
N ALA A 119 -9.62 -2.79 18.03
CA ALA A 119 -10.65 -3.21 18.98
C ALA A 119 -11.82 -3.93 18.29
N LYS A 120 -12.26 -3.42 17.14
CA LYS A 120 -13.29 -4.09 16.33
C LYS A 120 -12.86 -5.48 15.88
N LEU A 121 -11.64 -5.62 15.35
CA LEU A 121 -11.10 -6.92 14.91
C LEU A 121 -10.96 -7.90 16.08
N ALA A 122 -10.50 -7.43 17.24
CA ALA A 122 -10.39 -8.23 18.43
C ALA A 122 -11.76 -8.77 18.88
N ARG A 123 -12.81 -7.93 18.87
CA ARG A 123 -14.18 -8.35 19.21
C ARG A 123 -14.71 -9.39 18.22
N LEU A 124 -14.51 -9.20 16.92
CA LEU A 124 -14.92 -10.17 15.90
C LEU A 124 -14.22 -11.54 16.11
N LYS A 125 -12.93 -11.53 16.40
CA LYS A 125 -12.19 -12.76 16.72
C LYS A 125 -12.71 -13.42 17.99
N ARG A 126 -12.90 -12.65 19.08
CA ARG A 126 -13.52 -13.15 20.32
C ARG A 126 -14.86 -13.82 20.06
N ASP A 127 -15.74 -13.17 19.32
CA ASP A 127 -17.10 -13.68 19.06
C ASP A 127 -17.06 -14.97 18.23
N SER A 128 -16.13 -15.07 17.27
CA SER A 128 -15.88 -16.32 16.55
C SER A 128 -15.43 -17.46 17.47
N LEU A 129 -14.48 -17.18 18.39
CA LEU A 129 -13.98 -18.16 19.35
C LEU A 129 -15.06 -18.56 20.39
N MET A 130 -15.90 -17.61 20.82
CA MET A 130 -17.05 -17.86 21.69
C MET A 130 -18.07 -18.80 21.04
N ASN A 131 -18.35 -18.61 19.74
CA ASN A 131 -19.24 -19.50 18.98
C ASN A 131 -18.66 -20.91 18.87
N GLN A 132 -17.35 -21.04 18.59
CA GLN A 132 -16.67 -22.33 18.56
C GLN A 132 -16.75 -23.04 19.94
N ALA A 133 -16.51 -22.33 21.03
CA ALA A 133 -16.62 -22.85 22.37
C ALA A 133 -18.06 -23.31 22.67
N THR A 134 -19.06 -22.54 22.27
CA THR A 134 -20.47 -22.90 22.47
C THR A 134 -20.82 -24.19 21.73
N THR A 135 -20.37 -24.33 20.48
CA THR A 135 -20.57 -25.56 19.69
C THR A 135 -19.88 -26.78 20.34
N ALA A 136 -18.64 -26.62 20.85
CA ALA A 136 -17.93 -27.68 21.52
C ALA A 136 -18.56 -28.09 22.86
N MET A 137 -19.16 -27.14 23.55
CA MET A 137 -19.84 -27.38 24.84
C MET A 137 -21.18 -28.10 24.72
N ALA A 138 -21.91 -27.88 23.62
CA ALA A 138 -23.29 -28.37 23.47
C ALA A 138 -23.41 -29.89 23.75
N PRO A 139 -22.67 -30.80 23.08
CA PRO A 139 -22.79 -32.23 23.34
C PRO A 139 -22.33 -32.65 24.73
N LEU A 140 -21.41 -31.89 25.35
CA LEU A 140 -20.96 -32.15 26.71
C LEU A 140 -22.02 -31.77 27.74
N GLN A 141 -22.73 -30.66 27.50
CA GLN A 141 -23.84 -30.22 28.34
C GLN A 141 -25.03 -31.14 28.17
N ASP A 142 -25.38 -31.59 26.95
CA ASP A 142 -26.45 -32.54 26.69
C ASP A 142 -26.20 -33.86 27.45
N ALA A 143 -24.94 -34.33 27.49
CA ALA A 143 -24.61 -35.55 28.26
C ALA A 143 -24.85 -35.38 29.78
N VAL A 144 -24.55 -34.21 30.32
CA VAL A 144 -24.83 -33.89 31.75
C VAL A 144 -26.34 -33.81 32.00
N ASP A 145 -27.04 -33.13 31.12
CA ASP A 145 -28.51 -32.94 31.27
C ASP A 145 -29.32 -34.24 31.15
N LEU A 146 -28.78 -35.20 30.39
CA LEU A 146 -29.35 -36.55 30.27
C LEU A 146 -28.86 -37.56 31.30
N GLY A 147 -27.90 -37.20 32.16
CA GLY A 147 -27.30 -38.08 33.15
C GLY A 147 -26.47 -39.25 32.57
N VAL A 148 -25.86 -39.01 31.38
CA VAL A 148 -24.98 -39.97 30.68
C VAL A 148 -23.57 -39.46 30.53
N GLU A 149 -23.20 -38.54 31.39
CA GLU A 149 -21.87 -37.94 31.42
C GLU A 149 -20.82 -38.92 32.00
N THR A 150 -19.56 -38.75 31.56
CA THR A 150 -18.40 -39.35 32.21
C THR A 150 -17.59 -38.27 32.93
N PRO A 151 -16.74 -38.65 33.92
CA PRO A 151 -15.90 -37.69 34.62
C PRO A 151 -15.03 -36.85 33.70
N GLU A 152 -14.54 -37.41 32.58
CA GLU A 152 -13.73 -36.74 31.57
C GLU A 152 -14.55 -35.69 30.83
N LYS A 153 -15.82 -36.00 30.44
CA LYS A 153 -16.72 -35.03 29.76
C LYS A 153 -17.04 -33.87 30.71
N VAL A 154 -17.27 -34.13 31.98
CA VAL A 154 -17.53 -33.08 32.98
C VAL A 154 -16.30 -32.19 33.16
N ALA A 155 -15.10 -32.78 33.24
CA ALA A 155 -13.85 -32.01 33.31
C ALA A 155 -13.65 -31.14 32.08
N LEU A 156 -13.83 -31.70 30.89
CA LEU A 156 -13.70 -30.97 29.61
C LEU A 156 -14.74 -29.82 29.49
N LEU A 157 -15.98 -30.05 29.94
CA LEU A 157 -17.00 -29.00 29.97
C LEU A 157 -16.58 -27.84 30.90
N ARG A 158 -15.96 -28.12 32.03
CA ARG A 158 -15.45 -27.09 32.94
C ARG A 158 -14.33 -26.26 32.28
N LEU A 159 -13.42 -26.92 31.55
CA LEU A 159 -12.35 -26.24 30.82
C LEU A 159 -12.92 -25.31 29.75
N TRP A 160 -13.90 -25.76 28.97
CA TRP A 160 -14.57 -24.92 27.97
C TRP A 160 -15.33 -23.72 28.59
N LYS A 161 -15.98 -23.93 29.74
CA LYS A 161 -16.62 -22.84 30.49
C LYS A 161 -15.59 -21.81 30.95
N ARG A 162 -14.43 -22.26 31.45
CA ARG A 162 -13.32 -21.36 31.82
C ARG A 162 -12.78 -20.59 30.63
N TYR A 163 -12.53 -21.25 29.50
CA TYR A 163 -12.10 -20.62 28.26
C TYR A 163 -13.03 -19.50 27.81
N ARG A 164 -14.35 -19.71 27.92
CA ARG A 164 -15.33 -18.65 27.59
C ARG A 164 -15.25 -17.46 28.54
N ILE A 165 -15.01 -17.68 29.82
CA ILE A 165 -14.80 -16.60 30.78
C ILE A 165 -13.55 -15.81 30.41
N ASP A 166 -12.45 -16.51 30.15
CA ASP A 166 -11.18 -15.88 29.77
C ASP A 166 -11.31 -15.10 28.46
N LEU A 167 -12.10 -15.57 27.49
CA LEU A 167 -12.45 -14.82 26.28
C LEU A 167 -13.28 -13.56 26.58
N SER A 168 -14.21 -13.60 27.56
CA SER A 168 -15.01 -12.42 27.90
C SER A 168 -14.18 -11.29 28.50
N ASP A 169 -13.04 -11.64 29.11
CA ASP A 169 -12.20 -10.70 29.85
C ASP A 169 -11.07 -10.09 29.01
N ILE A 170 -10.96 -10.43 27.71
CA ILE A 170 -9.88 -9.91 26.85
C ILE A 170 -9.81 -8.39 26.79
N GLU A 171 -10.96 -7.71 26.84
CA GLU A 171 -11.02 -6.24 26.80
C GLU A 171 -10.51 -5.60 28.10
N GLN A 172 -10.34 -6.36 29.18
CA GLN A 172 -9.80 -5.91 30.45
C GLN A 172 -8.27 -6.03 30.51
N GLN A 173 -7.64 -6.68 29.52
CA GLN A 173 -6.19 -6.80 29.45
C GLN A 173 -5.53 -5.43 29.23
N ALA A 174 -4.44 -5.16 29.92
CA ALA A 174 -3.72 -3.87 29.82
C ALA A 174 -3.19 -3.60 28.40
N GLY A 175 -2.97 -4.63 27.60
CA GLY A 175 -2.50 -4.51 26.21
C GLY A 175 -3.61 -4.35 25.16
N PHE A 176 -4.88 -4.41 25.57
CA PHE A 176 -6.00 -4.27 24.64
C PHE A 176 -6.06 -2.87 24.02
N PRO A 177 -6.31 -2.74 22.72
CA PRO A 177 -6.52 -3.78 21.70
C PRO A 177 -5.26 -4.17 20.93
N VAL A 178 -4.10 -3.59 21.23
CA VAL A 178 -2.85 -3.69 20.46
C VAL A 178 -2.14 -5.02 20.71
N SER A 179 -2.13 -5.46 21.98
CA SER A 179 -1.48 -6.71 22.40
C SER A 179 -2.44 -7.50 23.29
N ILE A 180 -2.98 -8.59 22.73
CA ILE A 180 -3.95 -9.44 23.41
C ILE A 180 -3.35 -10.82 23.64
N ASP A 181 -3.33 -11.26 24.90
CA ASP A 181 -3.03 -12.64 25.24
C ASP A 181 -4.31 -13.48 25.08
N TRP A 182 -4.39 -14.17 23.94
CA TRP A 182 -5.55 -14.98 23.60
C TRP A 182 -5.53 -16.30 24.34
N PRO A 183 -6.61 -16.66 25.08
CA PRO A 183 -6.69 -17.95 25.76
C PRO A 183 -6.64 -19.10 24.75
N THR A 184 -6.00 -20.20 25.16
CA THR A 184 -5.87 -21.40 24.33
C THR A 184 -7.11 -22.28 24.50
N PRO A 185 -7.77 -22.71 23.41
CA PRO A 185 -8.92 -23.60 23.51
C PRO A 185 -8.53 -24.94 24.12
N PRO A 186 -9.39 -25.55 24.94
CA PRO A 186 -9.15 -26.90 25.48
C PRO A 186 -8.99 -27.92 24.36
N SER A 187 -7.98 -28.77 24.45
CA SER A 187 -7.85 -29.94 23.58
C SER A 187 -8.79 -31.07 24.06
N ALA A 188 -9.34 -31.79 23.07
CA ALA A 188 -10.19 -32.96 23.31
C ALA A 188 -9.41 -34.11 23.95
#